data_764b68965c46d73473c318f6f2ce84e3
#
_entry.id   764b68965c46d73473c318f6f2ce84e3
#
_cell.length_a   1.000
_cell.length_b   1.000
_cell.length_c   1.000
_cell.angle_alpha   90.00
_cell.angle_beta   90.00
_cell.angle_gamma   90.00
#
_symmetry.space_group_name_H-M   'P 1'
#
loop_
_entity.id
_entity.type
_entity.pdbx_description
1 polymer ?
#
loop_
_entity_poly.entity_id
_entity_poly.type
_entity_poly.pdbx_seq_one_letter_code
_entity_poly.pdbx_strand_id
1 'polypeptide(L)'
;MADNTIDNTTNPTNPNDDRPVVLKVDHVAKYFRLPTEQATGLQMAFLNWTKGIKGFTEQHGLKDISFEVRQGDFFGIVGRNGSGKSTLLKIISQIYVPEKGSVSVKGKLVPFIELGVGFNPELTGRENVYLNGALLGFTREEIDAMYDDIVEFAELEDFMDQKLKNYSSGMQVRLAFSVAIKAQGDILVLDEVLAVGDEAFQRK
;
A
#
# COMPACT_ATOMS: atom_id res chain seq x y z
N MET A 1 -17.56 20.74 -10.48
CA MET A 1 -16.29 20.07 -10.73
C MET A 1 -15.44 20.28 -9.50
N ALA A 2 -15.28 19.30 -8.64
CA ALA A 2 -14.44 19.42 -7.44
C ALA A 2 -12.97 19.25 -7.88
N ASP A 3 -12.19 20.26 -7.59
CA ASP A 3 -10.75 20.24 -7.80
C ASP A 3 -10.12 19.23 -6.83
N ASN A 4 -9.78 18.04 -7.34
CA ASN A 4 -9.11 16.99 -6.57
C ASN A 4 -7.59 17.22 -6.60
N THR A 5 -7.15 18.36 -6.12
CA THR A 5 -5.74 18.65 -5.97
C THR A 5 -5.23 17.97 -4.70
N ILE A 6 -4.35 16.99 -4.84
CA ILE A 6 -3.41 16.64 -3.77
C ILE A 6 -2.56 17.89 -3.64
N ASP A 7 -2.58 18.52 -2.46
CA ASP A 7 -1.75 19.68 -2.21
C ASP A 7 -0.28 19.22 -2.25
N ASN A 8 0.39 19.56 -3.35
CA ASN A 8 1.83 19.35 -3.53
C ASN A 8 2.59 20.39 -2.70
N THR A 9 2.31 20.49 -1.39
CA THR A 9 3.24 21.16 -0.50
C THR A 9 4.49 20.29 -0.46
N THR A 10 5.32 20.51 -1.46
CA THR A 10 6.70 20.08 -1.48
C THR A 10 7.31 20.41 -0.13
N ASN A 11 7.76 19.37 0.58
CA ASN A 11 8.74 19.56 1.63
C ASN A 11 9.78 20.52 1.04
N PRO A 12 10.02 21.70 1.62
CA PRO A 12 10.97 22.64 1.06
C PRO A 12 12.30 21.91 1.03
N THR A 13 12.71 21.45 -0.15
CA THR A 13 13.97 20.78 -0.35
C THR A 13 15.04 21.76 0.10
N ASN A 14 15.61 21.48 1.27
CA ASN A 14 16.80 22.20 1.70
C ASN A 14 17.84 21.94 0.59
N PRO A 15 18.28 22.96 -0.16
CA PRO A 15 19.21 22.76 -1.28
C PRO A 15 20.57 22.19 -0.84
N ASN A 16 20.82 22.13 0.47
CA ASN A 16 22.03 21.57 1.08
C ASN A 16 21.74 20.19 1.75
N ASP A 17 20.65 19.52 1.43
CA ASP A 17 20.37 18.18 1.98
C ASP A 17 21.02 17.10 1.12
N ASP A 18 22.20 16.63 1.56
CA ASP A 18 23.01 15.60 0.89
C ASP A 18 22.51 14.16 1.13
N ARG A 19 21.42 13.97 1.90
CA ARG A 19 20.87 12.64 2.17
C ARG A 19 20.40 11.98 0.87
N PRO A 20 20.62 10.68 0.66
CA PRO A 20 20.24 10.01 -0.56
C PRO A 20 18.72 10.00 -0.75
N VAL A 21 18.27 10.22 -1.99
CA VAL A 21 16.86 10.03 -2.39
C VAL A 21 16.60 8.53 -2.45
N VAL A 22 15.65 8.04 -1.66
CA VAL A 22 15.25 6.63 -1.57
C VAL A 22 13.96 6.33 -2.33
N LEU A 23 13.08 7.33 -2.49
CA LEU A 23 11.86 7.24 -3.29
C LEU A 23 11.75 8.49 -4.17
N LYS A 24 11.55 8.27 -5.48
CA LYS A 24 11.23 9.34 -6.42
C LYS A 24 9.97 8.99 -7.19
N VAL A 25 9.01 9.88 -7.13
CA VAL A 25 7.79 9.87 -7.94
C VAL A 25 7.92 10.99 -8.97
N ASP A 26 7.82 10.67 -10.27
CA ASP A 26 8.13 11.59 -11.35
C ASP A 26 6.99 11.64 -12.37
N HIS A 27 6.22 12.74 -12.37
CA HIS A 27 5.10 13.02 -13.29
C HIS A 27 4.07 11.88 -13.37
N VAL A 28 3.75 11.25 -12.23
CA VAL A 28 2.84 10.10 -12.17
C VAL A 28 1.40 10.54 -12.39
N ALA A 29 0.74 9.87 -13.35
CA ALA A 29 -0.70 9.98 -13.58
C ALA A 29 -1.34 8.60 -13.66
N LYS A 30 -2.59 8.48 -13.17
CA LYS A 30 -3.40 7.26 -13.17
C LYS A 30 -4.83 7.54 -13.57
N TYR A 31 -5.32 6.79 -14.57
CA TYR A 31 -6.70 6.86 -15.03
C TYR A 31 -7.37 5.51 -14.87
N PHE A 32 -8.63 5.53 -14.46
CA PHE A 32 -9.47 4.34 -14.39
C PHE A 32 -10.56 4.43 -15.47
N ARG A 33 -10.71 3.37 -16.25
CA ARG A 33 -11.78 3.25 -17.22
C ARG A 33 -12.95 2.57 -16.58
N LEU A 34 -13.99 3.35 -16.27
CA LEU A 34 -15.23 2.81 -15.76
C LEU A 34 -16.15 2.50 -16.96
N PRO A 35 -16.63 1.25 -17.12
CA PRO A 35 -17.62 0.95 -18.15
C PRO A 35 -18.86 1.79 -17.89
N THR A 36 -19.26 2.57 -18.89
CA THR A 36 -20.57 3.21 -18.88
C THR A 36 -21.59 2.09 -19.00
N GLU A 37 -22.72 2.16 -18.24
CA GLU A 37 -23.76 1.12 -18.18
C GLU A 37 -23.96 0.44 -19.51
N GLN A 38 -23.89 -0.89 -19.51
CA GLN A 38 -24.06 -1.70 -20.70
C GLN A 38 -25.44 -1.40 -21.30
N ALA A 39 -25.44 -0.83 -22.51
CA ALA A 39 -26.63 -0.81 -23.34
C ALA A 39 -27.09 -2.27 -23.53
N THR A 40 -28.08 -2.68 -22.75
CA THR A 40 -28.73 -3.98 -22.86
C THR A 40 -29.59 -4.02 -24.13
N GLY A 41 -28.94 -4.23 -25.28
CA GLY A 41 -29.63 -4.42 -26.56
C GLY A 41 -28.76 -4.10 -27.78
N LEU A 42 -28.81 -4.97 -28.79
CA LEU A 42 -28.06 -4.80 -30.05
C LEU A 42 -28.37 -3.47 -30.76
N GLN A 43 -29.60 -2.93 -30.60
CA GLN A 43 -30.04 -1.64 -31.17
C GLN A 43 -29.30 -0.45 -30.51
N MET A 44 -29.09 -0.49 -29.19
CA MET A 44 -28.35 0.56 -28.48
C MET A 44 -26.85 0.51 -28.78
N ALA A 45 -26.27 -0.67 -28.98
CA ALA A 45 -24.89 -0.82 -29.40
C ALA A 45 -24.63 -0.20 -30.77
N PHE A 46 -25.54 -0.38 -31.69
CA PHE A 46 -25.49 0.23 -33.04
C PHE A 46 -25.61 1.77 -33.00
N LEU A 47 -26.54 2.29 -32.18
CA LEU A 47 -26.76 3.73 -31.99
C LEU A 47 -25.55 4.40 -31.30
N ASN A 48 -24.92 3.72 -30.35
CA ASN A 48 -23.70 4.21 -29.68
C ASN A 48 -22.50 4.23 -30.61
N TRP A 49 -22.39 3.24 -31.52
CA TRP A 49 -21.35 3.22 -32.55
C TRP A 49 -21.47 4.37 -33.55
N THR A 50 -22.68 4.69 -34.00
CA THR A 50 -22.95 5.80 -34.94
C THR A 50 -22.74 7.17 -34.29
N LYS A 51 -22.92 7.30 -32.96
CA LYS A 51 -22.74 8.56 -32.21
C LYS A 51 -21.34 8.74 -31.63
N GLY A 52 -20.41 7.80 -31.86
CA GLY A 52 -19.05 7.87 -31.34
C GLY A 52 -18.97 7.88 -29.79
N ILE A 53 -20.01 7.37 -29.11
CA ILE A 53 -20.04 7.32 -27.65
C ILE A 53 -19.07 6.23 -27.22
N LYS A 54 -17.98 6.63 -26.54
CA LYS A 54 -17.04 5.69 -25.93
C LYS A 54 -17.78 4.92 -24.82
N GLY A 55 -17.75 3.57 -24.87
CA GLY A 55 -18.39 2.69 -23.89
C GLY A 55 -17.75 2.71 -22.49
N PHE A 56 -16.93 3.71 -22.19
CA PHE A 56 -16.29 3.92 -20.88
C PHE A 56 -16.11 5.40 -20.59
N THR A 57 -16.15 5.74 -19.31
CA THR A 57 -15.81 7.06 -18.79
C THR A 57 -14.43 6.95 -18.12
N GLU A 58 -13.52 7.84 -18.50
CA GLU A 58 -12.21 7.92 -17.83
C GLU A 58 -12.35 8.74 -16.54
N GLN A 59 -12.07 8.10 -15.42
CA GLN A 59 -11.96 8.76 -14.13
C GLN A 59 -10.48 8.99 -13.83
N HIS A 60 -10.08 10.25 -13.66
CA HIS A 60 -8.74 10.63 -13.28
C HIS A 60 -8.54 10.38 -11.79
N GLY A 61 -7.74 9.36 -11.45
CA GLY A 61 -7.37 9.06 -10.08
C GLY A 61 -6.21 9.92 -9.58
N LEU A 62 -5.19 10.11 -10.44
CA LEU A 62 -4.03 10.95 -10.17
C LEU A 62 -3.69 11.78 -11.40
N LYS A 63 -3.25 13.04 -11.16
CA LYS A 63 -2.85 13.97 -12.21
C LYS A 63 -1.49 14.53 -11.87
N ASP A 64 -0.46 14.11 -12.61
CA ASP A 64 0.87 14.73 -12.60
C ASP A 64 1.45 14.95 -11.18
N ILE A 65 1.69 13.85 -10.47
CA ILE A 65 2.25 13.86 -9.12
C ILE A 65 3.77 13.68 -9.19
N SER A 66 4.50 14.60 -8.56
CA SER A 66 5.96 14.55 -8.48
C SER A 66 6.45 14.93 -7.09
N PHE A 67 7.32 14.10 -6.49
CA PHE A 67 8.02 14.39 -5.24
C PHE A 67 9.16 13.42 -5.03
N GLU A 68 10.03 13.75 -4.07
CA GLU A 68 11.15 12.91 -3.65
C GLU A 68 11.11 12.73 -2.12
N VAL A 69 11.49 11.54 -1.66
CA VAL A 69 11.65 11.22 -0.23
C VAL A 69 13.08 10.78 0.00
N ARG A 70 13.71 11.35 1.00
CA ARG A 70 15.11 11.08 1.36
C ARG A 70 15.19 10.12 2.54
N GLN A 71 16.33 9.48 2.67
CA GLN A 71 16.60 8.58 3.78
C GLN A 71 16.39 9.28 5.14
N GLY A 72 15.59 8.63 6.01
CA GLY A 72 15.24 9.16 7.32
C GLY A 72 14.09 10.16 7.33
N ASP A 73 13.47 10.46 6.19
CA ASP A 73 12.28 11.32 6.15
C ASP A 73 11.05 10.57 6.67
N PHE A 74 10.22 11.31 7.40
CA PHE A 74 8.82 10.95 7.65
C PHE A 74 7.94 11.77 6.70
N PHE A 75 7.38 11.13 5.69
CA PHE A 75 6.62 11.80 4.63
C PHE A 75 5.13 11.46 4.72
N GLY A 76 4.29 12.48 4.95
CA GLY A 76 2.84 12.34 5.05
C GLY A 76 2.11 12.75 3.78
N ILE A 77 1.20 11.90 3.28
CA ILE A 77 0.31 12.20 2.16
C ILE A 77 -1.05 12.60 2.72
N VAL A 78 -1.42 13.87 2.60
CA VAL A 78 -2.65 14.43 3.12
C VAL A 78 -3.61 14.78 1.98
N GLY A 79 -4.89 14.53 2.17
CA GLY A 79 -5.91 14.87 1.18
C GLY A 79 -7.29 14.36 1.59
N ARG A 80 -8.35 14.86 0.94
CA ARG A 80 -9.73 14.43 1.17
C ARG A 80 -9.94 12.96 0.77
N ASN A 81 -11.01 12.33 1.29
CA ASN A 81 -11.39 10.99 0.83
C ASN A 81 -11.69 11.02 -0.67
N GLY A 82 -11.15 10.04 -1.41
CA GLY A 82 -11.24 9.97 -2.87
C GLY A 82 -10.24 10.84 -3.64
N SER A 83 -9.28 11.53 -2.98
CA SER A 83 -8.26 12.33 -3.66
C SER A 83 -7.16 11.50 -4.35
N GLY A 84 -7.15 10.17 -4.16
CA GLY A 84 -6.19 9.28 -4.79
C GLY A 84 -5.01 8.83 -3.89
N LYS A 85 -5.03 9.13 -2.58
CA LYS A 85 -3.96 8.72 -1.64
C LYS A 85 -3.63 7.24 -1.74
N SER A 86 -4.62 6.36 -1.53
CA SER A 86 -4.42 4.90 -1.59
C SER A 86 -4.02 4.43 -3.00
N THR A 87 -4.48 5.12 -4.06
CA THR A 87 -4.03 4.85 -5.44
C THR A 87 -2.54 5.15 -5.60
N LEU A 88 -2.08 6.29 -5.07
CA LEU A 88 -0.67 6.68 -5.10
C LEU A 88 0.19 5.70 -4.29
N LEU A 89 -0.24 5.31 -3.09
CA LEU A 89 0.45 4.31 -2.28
C LEU A 89 0.55 2.96 -2.99
N LYS A 90 -0.53 2.52 -3.68
CA LYS A 90 -0.51 1.29 -4.49
C LYS A 90 0.45 1.37 -5.70
N ILE A 91 0.64 2.55 -6.28
CA ILE A 91 1.63 2.76 -7.34
C ILE A 91 3.05 2.73 -6.77
N ILE A 92 3.30 3.43 -5.65
CA ILE A 92 4.60 3.42 -4.96
C ILE A 92 4.99 1.98 -4.59
N SER A 93 4.03 1.19 -4.14
CA SER A 93 4.20 -0.22 -3.76
C SER A 93 4.21 -1.19 -4.96
N GLN A 94 4.23 -0.68 -6.19
CA GLN A 94 4.27 -1.44 -7.44
C GLN A 94 3.07 -2.40 -7.66
N ILE A 95 1.97 -2.19 -6.91
CA ILE A 95 0.71 -2.93 -7.09
C ILE A 95 -0.01 -2.42 -8.35
N TYR A 96 0.03 -1.10 -8.58
CA TYR A 96 -0.51 -0.48 -9.79
C TYR A 96 0.60 0.10 -10.65
N VAL A 97 0.45 -0.05 -11.97
CA VAL A 97 1.31 0.62 -12.95
C VAL A 97 0.72 1.99 -13.27
N PRO A 98 1.49 3.08 -13.24
CA PRO A 98 1.01 4.38 -13.67
C PRO A 98 0.84 4.43 -15.19
N GLU A 99 -0.12 5.24 -15.70
CA GLU A 99 -0.28 5.48 -17.15
C GLU A 99 0.75 6.45 -17.69
N LYS A 100 1.26 7.36 -16.84
CA LYS A 100 2.33 8.30 -17.19
C LYS A 100 3.26 8.43 -15.99
N GLY A 101 4.50 8.84 -16.31
CA GLY A 101 5.53 9.03 -15.31
C GLY A 101 6.14 7.72 -14.82
N SER A 102 6.90 7.81 -13.76
CA SER A 102 7.61 6.66 -13.19
C SER A 102 7.78 6.79 -11.68
N VAL A 103 7.96 5.65 -11.02
CA VAL A 103 8.35 5.57 -9.62
C VAL A 103 9.66 4.81 -9.52
N SER A 104 10.64 5.40 -8.85
CA SER A 104 11.93 4.77 -8.58
C SER A 104 12.09 4.61 -7.07
N VAL A 105 12.39 3.39 -6.66
CA VAL A 105 12.62 3.00 -5.27
C VAL A 105 14.05 2.47 -5.13
N LYS A 106 14.78 2.96 -4.15
CA LYS A 106 16.11 2.45 -3.80
C LYS A 106 16.03 1.78 -2.43
N GLY A 107 16.31 0.49 -2.40
CA GLY A 107 16.20 -0.32 -1.20
C GLY A 107 14.93 -1.16 -1.16
N LYS A 108 14.71 -1.84 -0.03
CA LYS A 108 13.60 -2.75 0.22
C LYS A 108 12.38 -1.97 0.71
N LEU A 109 11.30 -1.99 -0.08
CA LEU A 109 10.04 -1.33 0.27
C LEU A 109 9.09 -2.33 0.91
N VAL A 110 8.58 -2.00 2.10
CA VAL A 110 7.59 -2.79 2.84
C VAL A 110 6.25 -2.06 2.79
N PRO A 111 5.30 -2.51 1.94
CA PRO A 111 3.97 -1.91 1.84
C PRO A 111 3.06 -2.47 2.93
N PHE A 112 2.51 -1.61 3.77
CA PHE A 112 1.49 -1.91 4.75
C PHE A 112 0.19 -1.19 4.37
N ILE A 113 -0.36 -1.58 3.21
CA ILE A 113 -1.52 -0.90 2.59
C ILE A 113 -2.83 -1.63 2.90
N GLU A 114 -2.79 -2.95 2.99
CA GLU A 114 -3.97 -3.77 3.30
C GLU A 114 -3.57 -4.81 4.36
N LEU A 115 -4.16 -4.70 5.56
CA LEU A 115 -3.93 -5.62 6.67
C LEU A 115 -4.28 -7.06 6.30
N GLY A 116 -3.33 -7.97 6.51
CA GLY A 116 -3.55 -9.39 6.33
C GLY A 116 -3.61 -9.88 4.88
N VAL A 117 -3.31 -9.02 3.89
CA VAL A 117 -3.09 -9.48 2.52
C VAL A 117 -1.92 -10.47 2.50
N GLY A 118 -2.18 -11.66 1.95
CA GLY A 118 -1.22 -12.74 1.92
C GLY A 118 -1.31 -13.72 3.10
N PHE A 119 -2.11 -13.44 4.13
CA PHE A 119 -2.37 -14.41 5.17
C PHE A 119 -3.31 -15.52 4.70
N ASN A 120 -2.97 -16.77 5.05
CA ASN A 120 -3.80 -17.93 4.79
C ASN A 120 -4.43 -18.42 6.10
N PRO A 121 -5.76 -18.39 6.25
CA PRO A 121 -6.46 -18.81 7.46
C PRO A 121 -6.23 -20.27 7.84
N GLU A 122 -5.89 -21.14 6.89
CA GLU A 122 -5.65 -22.57 7.13
C GLU A 122 -4.24 -22.89 7.63
N LEU A 123 -3.32 -21.95 7.52
CA LEU A 123 -1.96 -22.05 8.05
C LEU A 123 -1.92 -21.54 9.49
N THR A 124 -0.92 -21.99 10.24
CA THR A 124 -0.61 -21.51 11.60
C THR A 124 -0.11 -20.06 11.59
N GLY A 125 -0.07 -19.42 12.75
CA GLY A 125 0.56 -18.11 12.91
C GLY A 125 2.01 -18.12 12.45
N ARG A 126 2.77 -19.16 12.86
CA ARG A 126 4.16 -19.37 12.43
C ARG A 126 4.29 -19.43 10.90
N GLU A 127 3.53 -20.29 10.26
CA GLU A 127 3.56 -20.45 8.80
C GLU A 127 3.17 -19.15 8.07
N ASN A 128 2.24 -18.38 8.63
CA ASN A 128 1.85 -17.09 8.07
C ASN A 128 2.95 -16.03 8.20
N VAL A 129 3.77 -16.03 9.26
CA VAL A 129 4.95 -15.17 9.37
C VAL A 129 5.91 -15.44 8.21
N TYR A 130 6.22 -16.72 7.93
CA TYR A 130 7.10 -17.09 6.81
C TYR A 130 6.48 -16.75 5.46
N LEU A 131 5.18 -17.04 5.28
CA LEU A 131 4.47 -16.73 4.03
C LEU A 131 4.49 -15.21 3.76
N ASN A 132 4.13 -14.41 4.77
CA ASN A 132 4.09 -12.96 4.63
C ASN A 132 5.48 -12.36 4.44
N GLY A 133 6.48 -12.83 5.20
CA GLY A 133 7.87 -12.41 5.03
C GLY A 133 8.39 -12.69 3.63
N ALA A 134 8.09 -13.87 3.06
CA ALA A 134 8.45 -14.22 1.69
C ALA A 134 7.76 -13.32 0.65
N LEU A 135 6.49 -12.97 0.85
CA LEU A 135 5.75 -12.03 0.00
C LEU A 135 6.35 -10.62 0.05
N LEU A 136 6.92 -10.22 1.19
CA LEU A 136 7.65 -8.97 1.35
C LEU A 136 9.09 -9.03 0.78
N GLY A 137 9.50 -10.18 0.22
CA GLY A 137 10.79 -10.37 -0.42
C GLY A 137 11.94 -10.70 0.55
N PHE A 138 11.64 -11.21 1.74
CA PHE A 138 12.65 -11.68 2.69
C PHE A 138 13.01 -13.15 2.44
N THR A 139 14.29 -13.48 2.60
CA THR A 139 14.75 -14.88 2.58
C THR A 139 14.32 -15.58 3.87
N ARG A 140 14.40 -16.92 3.87
CA ARG A 140 14.07 -17.70 5.06
C ARG A 140 15.00 -17.38 6.23
N GLU A 141 16.28 -17.20 5.94
CA GLU A 141 17.30 -16.86 6.94
C GLU A 141 17.04 -15.48 7.57
N GLU A 142 16.60 -14.50 6.76
CA GLU A 142 16.19 -13.18 7.25
C GLU A 142 14.96 -13.30 8.16
N ILE A 143 13.97 -14.12 7.78
CA ILE A 143 12.77 -14.34 8.59
C ILE A 143 13.12 -15.06 9.88
N ASP A 144 13.96 -16.10 9.84
CA ASP A 144 14.41 -16.83 11.03
C ASP A 144 15.09 -15.87 12.03
N ALA A 145 15.90 -14.93 11.53
CA ALA A 145 16.61 -13.96 12.39
C ALA A 145 15.68 -12.96 13.09
N MET A 146 14.51 -12.63 12.51
CA MET A 146 13.57 -11.67 13.07
C MET A 146 12.31 -12.32 13.69
N TYR A 147 12.20 -13.65 13.62
CA TYR A 147 11.01 -14.39 14.03
C TYR A 147 10.61 -14.14 15.49
N ASP A 148 11.57 -14.32 16.39
CA ASP A 148 11.33 -14.17 17.83
C ASP A 148 10.92 -12.72 18.17
N ASP A 149 11.55 -11.73 17.55
CA ASP A 149 11.19 -10.31 17.71
C ASP A 149 9.77 -10.01 17.19
N ILE A 150 9.36 -10.67 16.09
CA ILE A 150 7.99 -10.54 15.56
C ILE A 150 6.98 -11.09 16.55
N VAL A 151 7.24 -12.29 17.08
CA VAL A 151 6.32 -13.00 17.98
C VAL A 151 6.18 -12.24 19.31
N GLU A 152 7.31 -11.81 19.89
CA GLU A 152 7.34 -11.01 21.12
C GLU A 152 6.58 -9.67 20.93
N PHE A 153 6.83 -8.97 19.82
CA PHE A 153 6.16 -7.71 19.54
C PHE A 153 4.65 -7.90 19.36
N ALA A 154 4.22 -9.00 18.71
CA ALA A 154 2.81 -9.33 18.53
C ALA A 154 2.12 -9.79 19.83
N GLU A 155 2.87 -10.22 20.86
CA GLU A 155 2.36 -10.86 22.10
C GLU A 155 1.48 -12.08 21.79
N LEU A 156 1.97 -12.96 20.93
CA LEU A 156 1.23 -14.11 20.43
C LEU A 156 1.97 -15.45 20.59
N GLU A 157 2.93 -15.53 21.53
CA GLU A 157 3.81 -16.68 21.75
C GLU A 157 3.01 -17.98 21.87
N ASP A 158 1.96 -17.97 22.68
CA ASP A 158 1.13 -19.17 22.96
C ASP A 158 0.19 -19.55 21.81
N PHE A 159 0.09 -18.70 20.79
CA PHE A 159 -0.87 -18.87 19.69
C PHE A 159 -0.20 -19.27 18.36
N MET A 160 1.13 -19.18 18.26
CA MET A 160 1.83 -19.31 16.99
C MET A 160 1.67 -20.65 16.27
N ASP A 161 1.39 -21.71 17.02
CA ASP A 161 1.15 -23.05 16.46
C ASP A 161 -0.34 -23.32 16.18
N GLN A 162 -1.23 -22.35 16.46
CA GLN A 162 -2.64 -22.42 16.12
C GLN A 162 -2.91 -21.87 14.72
N LYS A 163 -3.91 -22.43 14.03
CA LYS A 163 -4.35 -21.92 12.72
C LYS A 163 -4.89 -20.49 12.84
N LEU A 164 -4.56 -19.67 11.86
CA LEU A 164 -4.92 -18.25 11.85
C LEU A 164 -6.43 -18.01 11.87
N LYS A 165 -7.24 -18.94 11.35
CA LYS A 165 -8.71 -18.87 11.43
C LYS A 165 -9.25 -18.85 12.87
N ASN A 166 -8.46 -19.31 13.83
CA ASN A 166 -8.82 -19.30 15.25
C ASN A 166 -8.42 -18.00 15.96
N TYR A 167 -7.70 -17.11 15.27
CA TYR A 167 -7.29 -15.83 15.81
C TYR A 167 -8.46 -14.84 15.77
N SER A 168 -8.54 -13.99 16.80
CA SER A 168 -9.39 -12.80 16.72
C SER A 168 -8.87 -11.85 15.63
N SER A 169 -9.73 -10.95 15.14
CA SER A 169 -9.32 -9.92 14.19
C SER A 169 -8.16 -9.06 14.74
N GLY A 170 -8.18 -8.75 16.03
CA GLY A 170 -7.10 -8.01 16.68
C GLY A 170 -5.78 -8.78 16.69
N MET A 171 -5.79 -10.10 16.92
CA MET A 171 -4.60 -10.94 16.87
C MET A 171 -4.01 -11.00 15.46
N GLN A 172 -4.87 -11.15 14.43
CA GLN A 172 -4.42 -11.16 13.04
C GLN A 172 -3.75 -9.84 12.65
N VAL A 173 -4.35 -8.73 13.07
CA VAL A 173 -3.81 -7.40 12.82
C VAL A 173 -2.47 -7.19 13.54
N ARG A 174 -2.37 -7.58 14.83
CA ARG A 174 -1.12 -7.48 15.59
C ARG A 174 -0.01 -8.28 14.91
N LEU A 175 -0.31 -9.51 14.47
CA LEU A 175 0.68 -10.34 13.77
C LEU A 175 1.13 -9.69 12.45
N ALA A 176 0.20 -9.22 11.62
CA ALA A 176 0.52 -8.56 10.35
C ALA A 176 1.37 -7.30 10.54
N PHE A 177 1.00 -6.49 11.53
CA PHE A 177 1.74 -5.27 11.87
C PHE A 177 3.15 -5.59 12.37
N SER A 178 3.29 -6.61 13.24
CA SER A 178 4.58 -7.03 13.77
C SER A 178 5.53 -7.51 12.66
N VAL A 179 5.03 -8.29 11.70
CA VAL A 179 5.81 -8.69 10.53
C VAL A 179 6.28 -7.47 9.74
N ALA A 180 5.38 -6.52 9.46
CA ALA A 180 5.72 -5.33 8.67
C ALA A 180 6.73 -4.40 9.36
N ILE A 181 6.59 -4.19 10.67
CA ILE A 181 7.48 -3.31 11.44
C ILE A 181 8.86 -3.95 11.67
N LYS A 182 8.89 -5.25 11.99
CA LYS A 182 10.14 -5.96 12.26
C LYS A 182 10.87 -6.39 10.98
N ALA A 183 10.13 -6.49 9.87
CA ALA A 183 10.72 -6.61 8.56
C ALA A 183 11.56 -5.36 8.29
N GLN A 184 12.87 -5.45 8.48
CA GLN A 184 13.83 -4.34 8.31
C GLN A 184 13.88 -3.89 6.85
N GLY A 185 12.83 -3.18 6.41
CA GLY A 185 12.77 -2.53 5.11
C GLY A 185 13.38 -1.13 5.18
N ASP A 186 13.93 -0.67 4.06
CA ASP A 186 14.49 0.69 3.95
C ASP A 186 13.37 1.75 3.87
N ILE A 187 12.19 1.37 3.37
CA ILE A 187 11.03 2.24 3.18
C ILE A 187 9.78 1.52 3.67
N LEU A 188 9.08 2.11 4.63
CA LEU A 188 7.77 1.63 5.11
C LEU A 188 6.66 2.51 4.53
N VAL A 189 5.68 1.90 3.86
CA VAL A 189 4.51 2.58 3.30
C VAL A 189 3.27 2.19 4.09
N LEU A 190 2.61 3.16 4.74
CA LEU A 190 1.43 2.96 5.58
C LEU A 190 0.20 3.62 4.95
N ASP A 191 -0.95 2.93 4.88
CA ASP A 191 -2.24 3.50 4.47
C ASP A 191 -3.23 3.36 5.64
N GLU A 192 -3.75 4.46 6.16
CA GLU A 192 -4.83 4.60 7.20
C GLU A 192 -4.97 3.50 8.28
N VAL A 193 -4.00 2.59 8.37
CA VAL A 193 -4.06 1.36 9.15
C VAL A 193 -3.73 1.58 10.64
N LEU A 194 -3.24 2.76 10.99
CA LEU A 194 -2.79 3.08 12.36
C LEU A 194 -3.93 3.16 13.40
N ALA A 195 -5.18 3.02 12.97
CA ALA A 195 -6.33 2.95 13.88
C ALA A 195 -6.63 1.53 14.39
N VAL A 196 -5.73 0.57 14.16
CA VAL A 196 -5.99 -0.85 14.42
C VAL A 196 -5.14 -1.35 15.59
N GLY A 197 -5.76 -2.10 16.48
CA GLY A 197 -5.18 -2.60 17.73
C GLY A 197 -5.87 -2.00 18.95
N ASP A 198 -5.62 -2.58 20.11
CA ASP A 198 -6.03 -1.98 21.37
C ASP A 198 -5.12 -0.79 21.75
N GLU A 199 -5.58 0.07 22.67
CA GLU A 199 -4.81 1.25 23.10
C GLU A 199 -3.41 0.90 23.64
N ALA A 200 -3.23 -0.29 24.20
CA ALA A 200 -1.95 -0.72 24.74
C ALA A 200 -0.94 -1.03 23.62
N PHE A 201 -1.40 -1.65 22.55
CA PHE A 201 -0.58 -1.96 21.38
C PHE A 201 -0.23 -0.71 20.56
N GLN A 202 -1.13 0.28 20.50
CA GLN A 202 -0.89 1.55 19.79
C GLN A 202 0.18 2.44 20.45
N ARG A 203 0.56 2.17 21.70
CA ARG A 203 1.57 2.94 22.44
C ARG A 203 2.99 2.35 22.34
N LYS A 204 3.17 1.21 21.68
CA LYS A 204 4.46 0.59 21.39
C LYS A 204 5.08 1.16 20.13
#